data_39ba1ebb9332758e50bfbdf756665500
#
_entry.id   39ba1ebb9332758e50bfbdf756665500
#
_cell.length_a   1.000
_cell.length_b   1.000
_cell.length_c   1.000
_cell.angle_alpha   90.00
_cell.angle_beta   90.00
_cell.angle_gamma   90.00
#
_symmetry.space_group_name_H-M   'P 1'
#
loop_
_entity.id
_entity.type
_entity.pdbx_description
1 polymer ?
#
loop_
_entity_poly.entity_id
_entity_poly.type
_entity_poly.pdbx_seq_one_letter_code
_entity_poly.pdbx_strand_id
1 'polypeptide(L)'
;MHRVALRGRARNYIVAKIFFDTNILVYTVDKKDREKTRTSREIIKSVTQNHSPVLSTQILQEFYNATTSKLKIDKIVAKNLVHNFRNMEIVVIDLIMIEQAIDISILFQLSFWDSLVVEAAEQANCSYLISEDLNSGQRIRGIEIVNPFEKEDIFFK
;
A
#
# COMPACT_ATOMS: atom_id res chain seq x y z
N MET A 1 -17.25 17.46 47.92
CA MET A 1 -16.39 16.56 47.14
C MET A 1 -16.57 16.79 45.66
N HIS A 2 -15.69 17.54 45.02
CA HIS A 2 -15.76 17.85 43.60
C HIS A 2 -14.94 16.78 42.84
N ARG A 3 -15.64 15.91 42.10
CA ARG A 3 -14.99 15.02 41.12
C ARG A 3 -14.59 15.87 39.92
N VAL A 4 -13.30 16.13 39.79
CA VAL A 4 -12.71 16.69 38.56
C VAL A 4 -12.73 15.53 37.54
N ALA A 5 -13.64 15.60 36.57
CA ALA A 5 -13.61 14.73 35.41
C ALA A 5 -12.42 15.14 34.54
N LEU A 6 -11.40 14.32 34.53
CA LEU A 6 -10.33 14.38 33.54
C LEU A 6 -10.93 14.11 32.15
N ARG A 7 -11.27 15.17 31.45
CA ARG A 7 -11.58 15.09 30.01
C ARG A 7 -10.28 14.70 29.31
N GLY A 8 -10.15 13.38 29.03
CA GLY A 8 -9.14 12.90 28.11
C GLY A 8 -9.30 13.64 26.78
N ARG A 9 -8.27 14.35 26.35
CA ARG A 9 -8.20 14.88 25.00
C ARG A 9 -8.32 13.69 24.05
N ALA A 10 -9.47 13.55 23.38
CA ALA A 10 -9.59 12.69 22.24
C ALA A 10 -8.52 13.15 21.23
N ARG A 11 -7.48 12.37 21.05
CA ARG A 11 -6.55 12.57 19.94
C ARG A 11 -7.37 12.36 18.68
N ASN A 12 -7.62 13.43 17.93
CA ASN A 12 -8.18 13.33 16.61
C ASN A 12 -7.16 12.59 15.73
N TYR A 13 -7.24 11.26 15.68
CA TYR A 13 -6.49 10.48 14.73
C TYR A 13 -7.07 10.76 13.35
N ILE A 14 -6.31 11.45 12.50
CA ILE A 14 -6.67 11.60 11.10
C ILE A 14 -6.46 10.23 10.46
N VAL A 15 -7.56 9.60 10.05
CA VAL A 15 -7.51 8.35 9.28
C VAL A 15 -7.09 8.69 7.86
N ALA A 16 -5.91 8.23 7.46
CA ALA A 16 -5.40 8.37 6.10
C ALA A 16 -5.72 7.13 5.27
N LYS A 17 -5.91 7.31 3.97
CA LYS A 17 -5.94 6.22 2.99
C LYS A 17 -4.52 5.98 2.49
N ILE A 18 -4.08 4.75 2.56
CA ILE A 18 -2.69 4.36 2.29
C ILE A 18 -2.68 3.22 1.29
N PHE A 19 -2.04 3.47 0.14
CA PHE A 19 -1.90 2.49 -0.92
C PHE A 19 -0.64 1.65 -0.72
N PHE A 20 -0.73 0.35 -0.95
CA PHE A 20 0.40 -0.57 -0.91
C PHE A 20 0.78 -1.05 -2.30
N ASP A 21 2.06 -0.91 -2.66
CA ASP A 21 2.63 -1.51 -3.85
C ASP A 21 2.80 -3.02 -3.67
N THR A 22 2.88 -3.74 -4.77
CA THR A 22 2.88 -5.22 -4.81
C THR A 22 4.00 -5.83 -3.97
N ASN A 23 5.22 -5.29 -4.06
CA ASN A 23 6.38 -5.84 -3.34
C ASN A 23 6.17 -5.88 -1.82
N ILE A 24 5.49 -4.90 -1.26
CA ILE A 24 5.19 -4.88 0.18
C ILE A 24 4.31 -6.07 0.58
N LEU A 25 3.31 -6.40 -0.23
CA LEU A 25 2.46 -7.57 0.00
C LEU A 25 3.24 -8.88 -0.20
N VAL A 26 4.07 -8.95 -1.24
CA VAL A 26 4.88 -10.15 -1.53
C VAL A 26 5.84 -10.46 -0.38
N TYR A 27 6.48 -9.45 0.22
CA TYR A 27 7.36 -9.65 1.37
C TYR A 27 6.66 -10.27 2.58
N THR A 28 5.36 -10.13 2.71
CA THR A 28 4.63 -10.78 3.83
C THR A 28 4.69 -12.30 3.78
N VAL A 29 4.93 -12.87 2.61
CA VAL A 29 4.99 -14.33 2.36
C VAL A 29 6.33 -14.79 1.79
N ASP A 30 7.20 -13.89 1.36
CA ASP A 30 8.57 -14.20 0.97
C ASP A 30 9.49 -14.15 2.18
N LYS A 31 9.90 -15.33 2.64
CA LYS A 31 10.69 -15.48 3.88
C LYS A 31 12.20 -15.39 3.67
N LYS A 32 12.67 -15.02 2.48
CA LYS A 32 14.12 -14.91 2.19
C LYS A 32 14.78 -13.81 2.99
N ASP A 33 14.14 -12.64 3.09
CA ASP A 33 14.56 -11.53 3.94
C ASP A 33 13.60 -11.39 5.11
N ARG A 34 14.00 -11.91 6.25
CA ARG A 34 13.17 -11.94 7.47
C ARG A 34 12.84 -10.56 7.99
N GLU A 35 13.74 -9.60 7.81
CA GLU A 35 13.53 -8.23 8.27
C GLU A 35 12.47 -7.52 7.41
N LYS A 36 12.54 -7.64 6.09
CA LYS A 36 11.51 -7.12 5.19
C LYS A 36 10.16 -7.80 5.41
N THR A 37 10.14 -9.10 5.65
CA THR A 37 8.91 -9.84 5.98
C THR A 37 8.26 -9.27 7.24
N ARG A 38 9.04 -9.08 8.29
CA ARG A 38 8.56 -8.54 9.57
C ARG A 38 8.04 -7.10 9.39
N THR A 39 8.83 -6.23 8.78
CA THR A 39 8.48 -4.82 8.55
C THR A 39 7.19 -4.71 7.72
N SER A 40 7.08 -5.48 6.64
CA SER A 40 5.88 -5.47 5.79
C SER A 40 4.63 -5.93 6.53
N ARG A 41 4.72 -6.98 7.34
CA ARG A 41 3.60 -7.46 8.15
C ARG A 41 3.18 -6.44 9.21
N GLU A 42 4.14 -5.81 9.87
CA GLU A 42 3.88 -4.80 10.90
C GLU A 42 3.23 -3.55 10.31
N ILE A 43 3.69 -3.04 9.16
CA ILE A 43 3.11 -1.86 8.54
C ILE A 43 1.68 -2.12 8.02
N ILE A 44 1.44 -3.27 7.40
CA ILE A 44 0.09 -3.63 6.96
C ILE A 44 -0.86 -3.75 8.14
N LYS A 45 -0.42 -4.38 9.23
CA LYS A 45 -1.20 -4.50 10.46
C LYS A 45 -1.52 -3.13 11.04
N SER A 46 -0.52 -2.25 11.17
CA SER A 46 -0.69 -0.91 11.71
C SER A 46 -1.65 -0.07 10.87
N VAL A 47 -1.51 -0.10 9.54
CA VAL A 47 -2.41 0.61 8.63
C VAL A 47 -3.83 0.05 8.70
N THR A 48 -4.00 -1.26 8.75
CA THR A 48 -5.32 -1.90 8.86
C THR A 48 -6.03 -1.52 10.16
N GLN A 49 -5.28 -1.36 11.26
CA GLN A 49 -5.85 -1.00 12.56
C GLN A 49 -6.16 0.49 12.71
N ASN A 50 -5.33 1.36 12.14
CA ASN A 50 -5.36 2.82 12.42
C ASN A 50 -5.72 3.67 11.21
N HIS A 51 -5.66 3.13 10.00
CA HIS A 51 -5.86 3.82 8.74
C HIS A 51 -6.71 2.96 7.79
N SER A 52 -6.80 3.38 6.54
CA SER A 52 -7.56 2.67 5.51
C SER A 52 -6.62 2.14 4.42
N PRO A 53 -6.37 0.82 4.36
CA PRO A 53 -5.52 0.23 3.34
C PRO A 53 -6.25 0.16 1.99
N VAL A 54 -5.52 0.49 0.92
CA VAL A 54 -6.02 0.52 -0.45
C VAL A 54 -5.10 -0.28 -1.36
N LEU A 55 -5.67 -1.07 -2.23
CA LEU A 55 -5.01 -1.79 -3.31
C LEU A 55 -5.71 -1.48 -4.64
N SER A 56 -5.21 -2.07 -5.73
CA SER A 56 -5.88 -2.07 -7.02
C SER A 56 -5.93 -3.47 -7.63
N THR A 57 -6.71 -3.62 -8.69
CA THR A 57 -6.76 -4.87 -9.45
C THR A 57 -5.39 -5.23 -10.03
N GLN A 58 -4.57 -4.25 -10.43
CA GLN A 58 -3.18 -4.48 -10.84
C GLN A 58 -2.38 -5.14 -9.73
N ILE A 59 -2.45 -4.65 -8.50
CA ILE A 59 -1.72 -5.19 -7.35
C ILE A 59 -2.11 -6.64 -7.08
N LEU A 60 -3.40 -6.95 -7.17
CA LEU A 60 -3.87 -8.34 -7.00
C LEU A 60 -3.33 -9.28 -8.08
N GLN A 61 -3.30 -8.83 -9.33
CA GLN A 61 -2.77 -9.59 -10.46
C GLN A 61 -1.27 -9.84 -10.31
N GLU A 62 -0.51 -8.80 -10.00
CA GLU A 62 0.94 -8.89 -9.78
C GLU A 62 1.28 -9.76 -8.58
N PHE A 63 0.54 -9.64 -7.50
CA PHE A 63 0.72 -10.47 -6.30
C PHE A 63 0.52 -11.95 -6.61
N TYR A 64 -0.58 -12.32 -7.27
CA TYR A 64 -0.83 -13.70 -7.65
C TYR A 64 0.28 -14.24 -8.56
N ASN A 65 0.67 -13.47 -9.56
CA ASN A 65 1.72 -13.88 -10.49
C ASN A 65 3.08 -14.05 -9.79
N ALA A 66 3.47 -13.11 -8.95
CA ALA A 66 4.74 -13.17 -8.23
C ALA A 66 4.79 -14.34 -7.24
N THR A 67 3.74 -14.55 -6.46
CA THR A 67 3.70 -15.60 -5.45
C THR A 67 3.69 -17.00 -6.06
N THR A 68 2.99 -17.20 -7.16
CA THR A 68 2.92 -18.50 -7.82
C THR A 68 4.12 -18.78 -8.73
N SER A 69 4.60 -17.80 -9.48
CA SER A 69 5.68 -17.98 -10.46
C SER A 69 7.07 -17.90 -9.84
N LYS A 70 7.32 -16.94 -8.94
CA LYS A 70 8.63 -16.72 -8.32
C LYS A 70 8.80 -17.49 -7.01
N LEU A 71 7.82 -17.40 -6.11
CA LEU A 71 7.90 -18.02 -4.79
C LEU A 71 7.41 -19.46 -4.78
N LYS A 72 6.83 -19.94 -5.89
CA LYS A 72 6.31 -21.30 -6.01
C LYS A 72 5.27 -21.67 -4.94
N ILE A 73 4.52 -20.69 -4.47
CA ILE A 73 3.41 -20.92 -3.56
C ILE A 73 2.30 -21.65 -4.33
N ASP A 74 1.66 -22.60 -3.68
CA ASP A 74 0.53 -23.34 -4.24
C ASP A 74 -0.56 -22.37 -4.72
N LYS A 75 -1.12 -22.63 -5.90
CA LYS A 75 -2.09 -21.74 -6.55
C LYS A 75 -3.37 -21.57 -5.72
N ILE A 76 -3.79 -22.58 -4.99
CA ILE A 76 -4.98 -22.52 -4.14
C ILE A 76 -4.69 -21.62 -2.93
N VAL A 77 -3.51 -21.73 -2.33
CA VAL A 77 -3.05 -20.86 -1.24
C VAL A 77 -2.97 -19.42 -1.71
N ALA A 78 -2.35 -19.16 -2.87
CA ALA A 78 -2.25 -17.82 -3.45
C ALA A 78 -3.63 -17.23 -3.78
N LYS A 79 -4.56 -18.04 -4.31
CA LYS A 79 -5.94 -17.63 -4.54
C LYS A 79 -6.64 -17.18 -3.23
N ASN A 80 -6.45 -17.92 -2.14
CA ASN A 80 -7.03 -17.57 -0.85
C ASN A 80 -6.45 -16.30 -0.28
N LEU A 81 -5.14 -16.05 -0.46
CA LEU A 81 -4.50 -14.79 -0.06
C LEU A 81 -5.09 -13.60 -0.83
N VAL A 82 -5.24 -13.72 -2.15
CA VAL A 82 -5.89 -12.70 -2.99
C VAL A 82 -7.33 -12.46 -2.54
N HIS A 83 -8.07 -13.53 -2.27
CA HIS A 83 -9.45 -13.42 -1.77
C HIS A 83 -9.52 -12.62 -0.46
N ASN A 84 -8.59 -12.81 0.45
CA ASN A 84 -8.57 -12.10 1.72
C ASN A 84 -8.28 -10.61 1.56
N PHE A 85 -7.56 -10.19 0.52
CA PHE A 85 -7.32 -8.77 0.25
C PHE A 85 -8.59 -7.99 -0.11
N ARG A 86 -9.68 -8.66 -0.49
CA ARG A 86 -10.97 -8.00 -0.75
C ARG A 86 -11.56 -7.26 0.46
N ASN A 87 -11.06 -7.52 1.67
CA ASN A 87 -11.42 -6.76 2.86
C ASN A 87 -10.83 -5.34 2.88
N MET A 88 -9.84 -5.08 2.04
CA MET A 88 -9.32 -3.73 1.78
C MET A 88 -10.14 -3.05 0.67
N GLU A 89 -9.98 -1.73 0.53
CA GLU A 89 -10.52 -1.03 -0.63
C GLU A 89 -9.75 -1.43 -1.89
N ILE A 90 -10.45 -1.86 -2.91
CA ILE A 90 -9.84 -2.28 -4.19
C ILE A 90 -10.27 -1.32 -5.29
N VAL A 91 -9.30 -0.60 -5.86
CA VAL A 91 -9.50 0.23 -7.04
C VAL A 91 -9.52 -0.65 -8.29
N VAL A 92 -10.62 -0.59 -9.02
CA VAL A 92 -10.74 -1.30 -10.31
C VAL A 92 -10.17 -0.42 -11.42
N ILE A 93 -9.12 -0.90 -12.09
CA ILE A 93 -8.47 -0.18 -13.17
C ILE A 93 -9.38 -0.14 -14.41
N ASP A 94 -9.64 1.04 -14.93
CA ASP A 94 -10.42 1.28 -16.12
C ASP A 94 -9.61 1.97 -17.23
N LEU A 95 -10.24 2.21 -18.38
CA LEU A 95 -9.58 2.83 -19.55
C LEU A 95 -9.07 4.24 -19.23
N ILE A 96 -9.85 5.04 -18.52
CA ILE A 96 -9.48 6.44 -18.20
C ILE A 96 -8.24 6.44 -17.31
N MET A 97 -8.16 5.55 -16.34
CA MET A 97 -7.00 5.40 -15.47
C MET A 97 -5.75 4.98 -16.24
N ILE A 98 -5.89 4.11 -17.23
CA ILE A 98 -4.77 3.71 -18.10
C ILE A 98 -4.23 4.92 -18.87
N GLU A 99 -5.11 5.74 -19.45
CA GLU A 99 -4.72 6.96 -20.16
C GLU A 99 -4.04 7.97 -19.22
N GLN A 100 -4.57 8.17 -18.02
CA GLN A 100 -3.97 9.04 -17.00
C GLN A 100 -2.59 8.52 -16.54
N ALA A 101 -2.43 7.22 -16.41
CA ALA A 101 -1.14 6.61 -16.08
C ALA A 101 -0.08 6.86 -17.17
N ILE A 102 -0.47 6.88 -18.45
CA ILE A 102 0.42 7.26 -19.55
C ILE A 102 0.88 8.71 -19.38
N ASP A 103 -0.02 9.64 -19.05
CA ASP A 103 0.33 11.04 -18.79
C ASP A 103 1.31 11.17 -17.60
N ILE A 104 1.07 10.45 -16.50
CA ILE A 104 1.98 10.41 -15.36
C ILE A 104 3.36 9.89 -15.78
N SER A 105 3.42 8.83 -16.59
CA SER A 105 4.68 8.26 -17.06
C SER A 105 5.53 9.26 -17.86
N ILE A 106 4.87 10.08 -18.66
CA ILE A 106 5.52 11.12 -19.46
C ILE A 106 6.01 12.27 -18.57
N LEU A 107 5.15 12.78 -17.70
CA LEU A 107 5.43 13.94 -16.85
C LEU A 107 6.49 13.66 -15.78
N PHE A 108 6.45 12.48 -15.16
CA PHE A 108 7.32 12.12 -14.05
C PHE A 108 8.44 11.13 -14.42
N GLN A 109 8.50 10.73 -15.70
CA GLN A 109 9.51 9.78 -16.20
C GLN A 109 9.54 8.47 -15.43
N LEU A 110 8.37 7.96 -15.07
CA LEU A 110 8.18 6.67 -14.44
C LEU A 110 7.86 5.58 -15.47
N SER A 111 8.06 4.33 -15.10
CA SER A 111 7.51 3.22 -15.88
C SER A 111 5.99 3.32 -15.95
N PHE A 112 5.39 2.76 -16.99
CA PHE A 112 3.92 2.72 -17.10
C PHE A 112 3.29 2.02 -15.87
N TRP A 113 3.86 0.91 -15.44
CA TRP A 113 3.32 0.12 -14.33
C TRP A 113 3.38 0.88 -13.00
N ASP A 114 4.46 1.58 -12.71
CA ASP A 114 4.57 2.45 -11.54
C ASP A 114 3.62 3.64 -11.62
N SER A 115 3.43 4.19 -12.82
CA SER A 115 2.48 5.28 -13.06
C SER A 115 1.04 4.83 -12.83
N LEU A 116 0.70 3.59 -13.18
CA LEU A 116 -0.63 3.03 -12.94
C LEU A 116 -0.90 2.81 -11.45
N VAL A 117 0.12 2.45 -10.68
CA VAL A 117 0.05 2.41 -9.21
C VAL A 117 -0.25 3.78 -8.63
N VAL A 118 0.46 4.82 -9.08
CA VAL A 118 0.22 6.21 -8.64
C VAL A 118 -1.18 6.67 -9.01
N GLU A 119 -1.63 6.39 -10.23
CA GLU A 119 -2.99 6.76 -10.67
C GLU A 119 -4.06 6.09 -9.81
N ALA A 120 -3.92 4.80 -9.50
CA ALA A 120 -4.87 4.10 -8.63
C ALA A 120 -4.91 4.71 -7.23
N ALA A 121 -3.76 5.07 -6.67
CA ALA A 121 -3.67 5.74 -5.38
C ALA A 121 -4.34 7.13 -5.41
N GLU A 122 -4.19 7.89 -6.50
CA GLU A 122 -4.85 9.18 -6.69
C GLU A 122 -6.37 9.02 -6.77
N GLN A 123 -6.87 8.06 -7.53
CA GLN A 123 -8.31 7.78 -7.67
C GLN A 123 -8.97 7.45 -6.32
N ALA A 124 -8.27 6.76 -5.47
CA ALA A 124 -8.76 6.45 -4.14
C ALA A 124 -8.56 7.58 -3.11
N ASN A 125 -7.99 8.71 -3.51
CA ASN A 125 -7.63 9.83 -2.62
C ASN A 125 -6.67 9.40 -1.50
N CYS A 126 -5.70 8.57 -1.81
CA CYS A 126 -4.67 8.18 -0.86
C CYS A 126 -3.74 9.34 -0.54
N SER A 127 -3.30 9.42 0.72
CA SER A 127 -2.29 10.38 1.17
C SER A 127 -0.88 9.84 0.99
N TYR A 128 -0.72 8.52 1.08
CA TYR A 128 0.58 7.83 1.02
C TYR A 128 0.53 6.63 0.09
N LEU A 129 1.67 6.39 -0.55
CA LEU A 129 1.97 5.18 -1.32
C LEU A 129 3.19 4.51 -0.70
N ILE A 130 3.00 3.32 -0.17
CA ILE A 130 4.08 2.52 0.42
C ILE A 130 4.68 1.65 -0.69
N SER A 131 5.92 1.95 -1.06
CA SER A 131 6.64 1.27 -2.15
C SER A 131 8.14 1.24 -1.89
N GLU A 132 8.79 0.16 -2.28
CA GLU A 132 10.25 0.04 -2.29
C GLU A 132 10.87 0.58 -3.58
N ASP A 133 10.14 0.54 -4.70
CA ASP A 133 10.67 0.81 -6.04
C ASP A 133 10.70 2.28 -6.41
N LEU A 134 9.90 3.11 -5.75
CA LEU A 134 9.79 4.54 -6.00
C LEU A 134 10.63 5.35 -5.01
N ASN A 135 10.94 6.60 -5.38
CA ASN A 135 11.75 7.48 -4.54
C ASN A 135 11.02 7.91 -3.28
N SER A 136 11.49 7.46 -2.12
CA SER A 136 10.94 7.84 -0.83
C SER A 136 11.01 9.35 -0.61
N GLY A 137 9.93 9.93 -0.11
CA GLY A 137 9.79 11.36 0.12
C GLY A 137 9.34 12.17 -1.09
N GLN A 138 9.32 11.60 -2.30
CA GLN A 138 8.78 12.25 -3.47
C GLN A 138 7.26 12.41 -3.35
N ARG A 139 6.75 13.54 -3.83
CA ARG A 139 5.32 13.76 -3.99
C ARG A 139 4.92 13.71 -5.45
N ILE A 140 3.98 12.85 -5.78
CA ILE A 140 3.42 12.71 -7.13
C ILE A 140 1.91 12.82 -7.02
N ARG A 141 1.31 13.78 -7.73
CA ARG A 141 -0.15 14.00 -7.70
C ARG A 141 -0.72 14.14 -6.27
N GLY A 142 0.03 14.78 -5.38
CA GLY A 142 -0.37 14.97 -3.98
C GLY A 142 -0.16 13.77 -3.05
N ILE A 143 0.37 12.67 -3.58
CA ILE A 143 0.63 11.45 -2.82
C ILE A 143 2.10 11.42 -2.41
N GLU A 144 2.37 11.22 -1.14
CA GLU A 144 3.73 11.04 -0.63
C GLU A 144 4.15 9.57 -0.71
N ILE A 145 5.30 9.34 -1.33
CA ILE A 145 5.88 8.00 -1.43
C ILE A 145 6.72 7.72 -0.19
N VAL A 146 6.52 6.56 0.41
CA VAL A 146 7.24 6.09 1.59
C VAL A 146 7.83 4.70 1.33
N ASN A 147 9.15 4.59 1.43
CA ASN A 147 9.82 3.29 1.49
C ASN A 147 9.91 2.86 2.97
N PRO A 148 9.20 1.82 3.38
CA PRO A 148 9.14 1.42 4.79
C PRO A 148 10.44 0.82 5.30
N PHE A 149 11.35 0.44 4.40
CA PHE A 149 12.65 -0.15 4.74
C PHE A 149 13.73 0.89 4.98
N GLU A 150 13.52 2.13 4.55
CA GLU A 150 14.43 3.25 4.77
C GLU A 150 14.02 4.14 5.96
N LYS A 151 12.72 4.19 6.28
CA LYS A 151 12.16 5.04 7.36
C LYS A 151 11.26 4.20 8.27
N GLU A 152 11.80 3.72 9.37
CA GLU A 152 11.06 2.89 10.33
C GLU A 152 9.97 3.64 11.12
N ASP A 153 9.96 4.99 11.09
CA ASP A 153 9.29 5.78 12.13
C ASP A 153 7.91 6.36 11.81
N ILE A 154 7.41 6.29 10.57
CA ILE A 154 6.24 7.12 10.19
C ILE A 154 4.91 6.49 10.60
N PHE A 155 4.80 5.15 10.61
CA PHE A 155 3.53 4.44 10.82
C PHE A 155 3.46 3.60 12.09
N PHE A 156 4.54 3.56 12.87
CA PHE A 156 4.64 2.70 14.05
C PHE A 156 4.48 3.47 15.38
N LYS A 157 4.21 4.77 15.33
CA LYS A 157 4.01 5.58 16.55
C LYS A 157 2.57 5.96 16.77
#